data_d1a80ddb9e6e3dd2a66680e9fc58539f
#
_entry.id   d1a80ddb9e6e3dd2a66680e9fc58539f
#
_cell.length_a   1.000
_cell.length_b   1.000
_cell.length_c   1.000
_cell.angle_alpha   90.00
_cell.angle_beta   90.00
_cell.angle_gamma   90.00
#
_symmetry.space_group_name_H-M   'P 1'
#
loop_
_entity.id
_entity.type
_entity.pdbx_description
1 polymer ?
#
loop_
_entity_poly.entity_id
_entity_poly.type
_entity_poly.pdbx_seq_one_letter_code
_entity_poly.pdbx_strand_id
1 'polypeptide(L)'
;NYCTFSYSMSTWTWDSWQEEIDWMALRGINMPLQIIGLEEVWRKFLMEDYGYSQAEVDAYVAGPCYMAWFGMNNLQGWGGPNPTWWYERQAQLGKQIGDRMRELGIEPVLPGFCQLPSTFSNKTGILSVGQGNWCGFQRPFLANPADAKFDEVADKFYKRVTEVMGESKYYSMDPFHEGGSVQLDAPTLYQRLYQAMERNHPGSQWVIQSWQWNGKQTQSVNNVPEGKLIVLDLFSDGNPNWGSYGKQPVVYSTIFNFGGRTGYFGRAQAVIDGYWNAKTSKSTVTGIGAAPEAIEQTPVVYDLLFELPWCDSKPDAQQWFKDYSTRRYGVENENTATAWELLRTSALNRQGAGQGPHEALMCARPNLTSNKVSTWGFNELYYDPNMVTEAAYQLLEAGENGTLDAENYSFDLTDISRQALT
;
A
#
# COMPACT_ATOMS: atom_id res chain seq x y z
N ASN A 1 -1.19 -0.20 -0.60
CA ASN A 1 -0.19 -0.90 0.21
C ASN A 1 -0.88 -1.67 1.34
N TYR A 2 -0.30 -2.80 1.74
CA TYR A 2 -0.79 -3.57 2.88
C TYR A 2 -0.50 -2.89 4.22
N CYS A 3 0.64 -2.22 4.37
CA CYS A 3 1.10 -1.66 5.65
C CYS A 3 0.08 -0.74 6.33
N THR A 4 -0.70 -0.01 5.54
CA THR A 4 -1.76 0.89 6.01
C THR A 4 -2.78 0.18 6.90
N PHE A 5 -3.13 -1.08 6.59
CA PHE A 5 -4.07 -1.87 7.39
C PHE A 5 -3.56 -2.14 8.81
N SER A 6 -2.26 -2.13 9.03
CA SER A 6 -1.67 -2.34 10.36
C SER A 6 -1.23 -1.06 11.05
N TYR A 7 -0.75 -0.05 10.32
CA TYR A 7 -0.34 1.23 10.92
C TYR A 7 -1.52 2.14 11.27
N SER A 8 -2.49 2.31 10.37
CA SER A 8 -3.60 3.25 10.57
C SER A 8 -4.94 2.56 10.82
N MET A 9 -5.23 1.47 10.12
CA MET A 9 -6.58 0.92 9.97
C MET A 9 -6.88 -0.32 10.84
N SER A 10 -5.93 -0.75 11.70
CA SER A 10 -6.04 -2.04 12.42
C SER A 10 -7.26 -2.17 13.33
N THR A 11 -7.80 -1.05 13.80
CA THR A 11 -8.97 -1.01 14.70
C THR A 11 -10.15 -0.23 14.14
N TRP A 12 -10.12 0.12 12.87
CA TRP A 12 -11.19 0.90 12.24
C TRP A 12 -12.54 0.20 12.31
N THR A 13 -13.56 1.01 12.53
CA THR A 13 -14.96 0.61 12.44
C THR A 13 -15.53 1.01 11.09
N TRP A 14 -16.80 0.69 10.86
CA TRP A 14 -17.48 1.05 9.62
C TRP A 14 -17.44 2.56 9.31
N ASP A 15 -17.62 3.41 10.31
CA ASP A 15 -17.67 4.86 10.10
C ASP A 15 -16.38 5.39 9.47
N SER A 16 -15.21 4.98 10.00
CA SER A 16 -13.91 5.35 9.43
C SER A 16 -13.70 4.79 8.02
N TRP A 17 -14.14 3.55 7.79
CA TRP A 17 -14.05 2.95 6.45
C TRP A 17 -14.96 3.62 5.45
N GLN A 18 -16.15 4.04 5.85
CA GLN A 18 -17.07 4.75 4.98
C GLN A 18 -16.49 6.10 4.53
N GLU A 19 -15.92 6.86 5.45
CA GLU A 19 -15.26 8.14 5.14
C GLU A 19 -14.10 7.94 4.15
N GLU A 20 -13.25 6.92 4.38
CA GLU A 20 -12.13 6.62 3.49
C GLU A 20 -12.59 6.18 2.09
N ILE A 21 -13.62 5.33 2.00
CA ILE A 21 -14.14 4.87 0.71
C ILE A 21 -14.79 6.04 -0.05
N ASP A 22 -15.52 6.92 0.62
CA ASP A 22 -16.12 8.10 0.02
C ASP A 22 -15.01 9.08 -0.46
N TRP A 23 -13.92 9.23 0.30
CA TRP A 23 -12.74 9.97 -0.12
C TRP A 23 -12.08 9.36 -1.36
N MET A 24 -11.91 8.03 -1.39
CA MET A 24 -11.38 7.32 -2.57
C MET A 24 -12.22 7.58 -3.81
N ALA A 25 -13.54 7.53 -3.69
CA ALA A 25 -14.47 7.82 -4.80
C ALA A 25 -14.31 9.24 -5.33
N LEU A 26 -14.21 10.23 -4.44
CA LEU A 26 -14.01 11.63 -4.80
C LEU A 26 -12.67 11.91 -5.49
N ARG A 27 -11.66 11.06 -5.28
CA ARG A 27 -10.32 11.14 -5.91
C ARG A 27 -10.18 10.27 -7.17
N GLY A 28 -11.24 9.57 -7.57
CA GLY A 28 -11.23 8.70 -8.75
C GLY A 28 -10.43 7.42 -8.55
N ILE A 29 -10.17 7.00 -7.32
CA ILE A 29 -9.54 5.72 -6.99
C ILE A 29 -10.54 4.61 -7.31
N ASN A 30 -10.15 3.68 -8.16
CA ASN A 30 -11.05 2.64 -8.68
C ASN A 30 -10.59 1.20 -8.39
N MET A 31 -9.41 1.00 -7.80
CA MET A 31 -8.82 -0.31 -7.56
C MET A 31 -8.03 -0.35 -6.23
N PRO A 32 -8.67 -0.18 -5.07
CA PRO A 32 -8.01 -0.25 -3.77
C PRO A 32 -7.82 -1.69 -3.31
N LEU A 33 -6.74 -1.96 -2.57
CA LEU A 33 -6.54 -3.22 -1.86
C LEU A 33 -7.58 -3.38 -0.74
N GLN A 34 -8.17 -4.57 -0.60
CA GLN A 34 -9.12 -4.91 0.45
C GLN A 34 -8.77 -6.28 1.06
N ILE A 35 -8.29 -6.28 2.30
CA ILE A 35 -7.89 -7.50 3.02
C ILE A 35 -8.67 -7.72 4.33
N ILE A 36 -9.61 -6.84 4.69
CA ILE A 36 -10.42 -7.00 5.90
C ILE A 36 -11.33 -8.21 5.74
N GLY A 37 -11.21 -9.18 6.64
CA GLY A 37 -11.88 -10.48 6.58
C GLY A 37 -10.97 -11.62 6.09
N LEU A 38 -9.73 -11.34 5.68
CA LEU A 38 -8.77 -12.37 5.26
C LEU A 38 -8.50 -13.40 6.37
N GLU A 39 -8.49 -12.98 7.62
CA GLU A 39 -8.33 -13.87 8.76
C GLU A 39 -9.45 -14.92 8.84
N GLU A 40 -10.70 -14.56 8.54
CA GLU A 40 -11.82 -15.49 8.51
C GLU A 40 -11.74 -16.42 7.30
N VAL A 41 -11.29 -15.94 6.16
CA VAL A 41 -10.98 -16.79 5.00
C VAL A 41 -10.03 -17.91 5.40
N TRP A 42 -8.93 -17.58 6.09
CA TRP A 42 -7.96 -18.56 6.56
C TRP A 42 -8.52 -19.48 7.63
N ARG A 43 -9.30 -18.96 8.57
CA ARG A 43 -9.94 -19.78 9.61
C ARG A 43 -10.84 -20.85 8.98
N LYS A 44 -11.74 -20.46 8.08
CA LYS A 44 -12.65 -21.40 7.38
C LYS A 44 -11.88 -22.38 6.51
N PHE A 45 -10.93 -21.92 5.71
CA PHE A 45 -10.11 -22.77 4.85
C PHE A 45 -9.36 -23.84 5.66
N LEU A 46 -8.71 -23.45 6.75
CA LEU A 46 -7.93 -24.39 7.55
C LEU A 46 -8.81 -25.35 8.38
N MET A 47 -9.87 -24.85 9.02
CA MET A 47 -10.72 -25.67 9.89
C MET A 47 -11.68 -26.55 9.10
N GLU A 48 -12.43 -25.97 8.17
CA GLU A 48 -13.51 -26.70 7.48
C GLU A 48 -12.99 -27.59 6.34
N ASP A 49 -11.93 -27.17 5.62
CA ASP A 49 -11.41 -27.93 4.49
C ASP A 49 -10.25 -28.87 4.85
N TYR A 50 -9.52 -28.58 5.96
CA TYR A 50 -8.31 -29.32 6.33
C TYR A 50 -8.27 -29.79 7.80
N GLY A 51 -9.32 -29.58 8.58
CA GLY A 51 -9.46 -30.11 9.95
C GLY A 51 -8.44 -29.54 10.94
N TYR A 52 -8.01 -28.29 10.75
CA TYR A 52 -7.21 -27.58 11.75
C TYR A 52 -8.06 -27.26 12.98
N SER A 53 -7.47 -27.34 14.16
CA SER A 53 -8.06 -26.79 15.38
C SER A 53 -7.93 -25.27 15.43
N GLN A 54 -8.74 -24.60 16.27
CA GLN A 54 -8.61 -23.15 16.48
C GLN A 54 -7.19 -22.78 16.93
N ALA A 55 -6.57 -23.54 17.81
CA ALA A 55 -5.19 -23.27 18.26
C ALA A 55 -4.15 -23.36 17.14
N GLU A 56 -4.33 -24.22 16.15
CA GLU A 56 -3.46 -24.30 14.98
C GLU A 56 -3.71 -23.10 14.03
N VAL A 57 -4.96 -22.64 13.91
CA VAL A 57 -5.30 -21.41 13.17
C VAL A 57 -4.66 -20.19 13.84
N ASP A 58 -4.79 -20.08 15.15
CA ASP A 58 -4.21 -18.99 15.95
C ASP A 58 -2.67 -18.94 15.89
N ALA A 59 -2.03 -20.08 15.69
CA ALA A 59 -0.59 -20.17 15.47
C ALA A 59 -0.16 -19.73 14.07
N TYR A 60 -1.10 -19.60 13.12
CA TYR A 60 -0.82 -19.20 11.75
C TYR A 60 -1.26 -17.78 11.44
N VAL A 61 -2.48 -17.40 11.79
CA VAL A 61 -3.05 -16.08 11.49
C VAL A 61 -2.44 -15.02 12.41
N ALA A 62 -2.01 -13.92 11.83
CA ALA A 62 -1.45 -12.81 12.61
C ALA A 62 -2.53 -12.00 13.34
N GLY A 63 -2.13 -11.33 14.40
CA GLY A 63 -2.97 -10.34 15.09
C GLY A 63 -3.18 -9.06 14.27
N PRO A 64 -4.14 -8.19 14.63
CA PRO A 64 -4.56 -7.05 13.83
C PRO A 64 -3.43 -6.11 13.43
N CYS A 65 -2.51 -5.82 14.34
CA CYS A 65 -1.36 -4.95 14.07
C CYS A 65 -0.30 -5.57 13.14
N TYR A 66 -0.47 -6.82 12.72
CA TYR A 66 0.49 -7.55 11.88
C TYR A 66 -0.14 -8.16 10.62
N MET A 67 -1.43 -7.92 10.40
CA MET A 67 -2.18 -8.42 9.25
C MET A 67 -1.61 -7.95 7.90
N ALA A 68 -1.03 -6.77 7.84
CA ALA A 68 -0.36 -6.25 6.66
C ALA A 68 0.74 -7.20 6.17
N TRP A 69 1.67 -7.55 7.04
CA TRP A 69 2.80 -8.42 6.70
C TRP A 69 2.41 -9.89 6.57
N PHE A 70 1.35 -10.31 7.26
CA PHE A 70 0.72 -11.61 7.02
C PHE A 70 0.12 -11.67 5.60
N GLY A 71 -0.64 -10.66 5.19
CA GLY A 71 -1.22 -10.57 3.84
C GLY A 71 -0.17 -10.47 2.73
N MET A 72 0.97 -9.84 2.99
CA MET A 72 2.11 -9.77 2.09
C MET A 72 2.99 -11.03 2.04
N ASN A 73 2.63 -12.10 2.76
CA ASN A 73 3.43 -13.34 2.80
C ASN A 73 4.80 -13.19 3.50
N ASN A 74 4.93 -12.23 4.42
CA ASN A 74 6.18 -11.93 5.12
C ASN A 74 6.32 -12.64 6.46
N LEU A 75 5.22 -12.82 7.21
CA LEU A 75 5.22 -13.50 8.51
C LEU A 75 3.95 -14.31 8.72
N GLN A 76 3.98 -15.22 9.68
CA GLN A 76 2.83 -15.96 10.18
C GLN A 76 2.77 -15.93 11.71
N GLY A 77 1.58 -16.02 12.29
CA GLY A 77 1.33 -16.31 13.71
C GLY A 77 1.86 -15.29 14.72
N TRP A 78 2.06 -14.04 14.34
CA TRP A 78 2.55 -13.01 15.25
C TRP A 78 1.44 -12.09 15.75
N GLY A 79 1.50 -11.69 17.03
CA GLY A 79 0.59 -10.70 17.62
C GLY A 79 -0.83 -11.22 17.92
N GLY A 80 -1.04 -12.54 17.82
CA GLY A 80 -2.28 -13.22 18.20
C GLY A 80 -2.22 -13.80 19.61
N PRO A 81 -3.16 -14.68 19.99
CA PRO A 81 -4.30 -15.15 19.18
C PRO A 81 -5.42 -14.13 19.05
N ASN A 82 -6.13 -14.18 17.92
CA ASN A 82 -7.34 -13.39 17.75
C ASN A 82 -8.52 -14.08 18.47
N PRO A 83 -9.37 -13.36 19.22
CA PRO A 83 -10.58 -13.96 19.79
C PRO A 83 -11.57 -14.36 18.69
N THR A 84 -12.37 -15.38 18.91
CA THR A 84 -13.29 -15.93 17.89
C THR A 84 -14.22 -14.87 17.30
N TRP A 85 -14.76 -13.98 18.13
CA TRP A 85 -15.62 -12.89 17.68
C TRP A 85 -14.94 -11.91 16.73
N TRP A 86 -13.61 -11.81 16.76
CA TRP A 86 -12.83 -10.95 15.85
C TRP A 86 -12.96 -11.41 14.41
N TYR A 87 -12.79 -12.70 14.16
CA TYR A 87 -12.90 -13.28 12.81
C TYR A 87 -14.26 -12.98 12.18
N GLU A 88 -15.35 -13.21 12.93
CA GLU A 88 -16.72 -12.95 12.47
C GLU A 88 -16.98 -11.47 12.21
N ARG A 89 -16.51 -10.61 13.12
CA ARG A 89 -16.63 -9.16 12.97
C ARG A 89 -15.88 -8.66 11.74
N GLN A 90 -14.65 -9.11 11.52
CA GLN A 90 -13.86 -8.70 10.37
C GLN A 90 -14.47 -9.19 9.05
N ALA A 91 -15.04 -10.38 9.01
CA ALA A 91 -15.79 -10.87 7.85
C ALA A 91 -16.99 -9.97 7.51
N GLN A 92 -17.77 -9.59 8.52
CA GLN A 92 -18.92 -8.69 8.34
C GLN A 92 -18.47 -7.30 7.86
N LEU A 93 -17.43 -6.74 8.48
CA LEU A 93 -16.86 -5.46 8.10
C LEU A 93 -16.28 -5.51 6.67
N GLY A 94 -15.53 -6.56 6.33
CA GLY A 94 -14.93 -6.73 5.00
C GLY A 94 -15.99 -6.83 3.90
N LYS A 95 -17.10 -7.53 4.17
CA LYS A 95 -18.25 -7.57 3.26
C LYS A 95 -18.86 -6.19 3.06
N GLN A 96 -19.08 -5.46 4.14
CA GLN A 96 -19.66 -4.11 4.13
C GLN A 96 -18.79 -3.13 3.31
N ILE A 97 -17.47 -3.19 3.50
CA ILE A 97 -16.46 -2.43 2.74
C ILE A 97 -16.57 -2.75 1.24
N GLY A 98 -16.53 -4.05 0.89
CA GLY A 98 -16.60 -4.48 -0.51
C GLY A 98 -17.91 -4.10 -1.19
N ASP A 99 -19.03 -4.20 -0.50
CA ASP A 99 -20.35 -3.82 -1.01
C ASP A 99 -20.38 -2.30 -1.29
N ARG A 100 -19.92 -1.47 -0.35
CA ARG A 100 -19.86 0.00 -0.54
C ARG A 100 -18.95 0.41 -1.68
N MET A 101 -17.77 -0.22 -1.80
CA MET A 101 -16.87 0.05 -2.92
C MET A 101 -17.58 -0.20 -4.25
N ARG A 102 -18.24 -1.35 -4.41
CA ARG A 102 -18.96 -1.71 -5.65
C ARG A 102 -20.14 -0.77 -5.94
N GLU A 103 -20.87 -0.32 -4.93
CA GLU A 103 -21.94 0.71 -5.09
C GLU A 103 -21.40 2.00 -5.71
N LEU A 104 -20.15 2.37 -5.41
CA LEU A 104 -19.50 3.57 -5.93
C LEU A 104 -18.71 3.31 -7.23
N GLY A 105 -18.80 2.11 -7.80
CA GLY A 105 -18.04 1.73 -9.00
C GLY A 105 -16.55 1.46 -8.77
N ILE A 106 -16.15 1.28 -7.52
CA ILE A 106 -14.80 0.91 -7.11
C ILE A 106 -14.72 -0.61 -7.05
N GLU A 107 -13.73 -1.20 -7.71
CA GLU A 107 -13.53 -2.64 -7.72
C GLU A 107 -12.40 -3.02 -6.72
N PRO A 108 -12.70 -3.70 -5.59
CA PRO A 108 -11.69 -4.05 -4.61
C PRO A 108 -10.69 -5.07 -5.15
N VAL A 109 -9.42 -4.94 -4.79
CA VAL A 109 -8.42 -5.99 -5.00
C VAL A 109 -8.48 -6.95 -3.82
N LEU A 110 -8.95 -8.17 -4.04
CA LEU A 110 -9.12 -9.18 -3.00
C LEU A 110 -7.87 -10.08 -2.89
N PRO A 111 -7.65 -10.76 -1.75
CA PRO A 111 -6.55 -11.71 -1.61
C PRO A 111 -6.68 -12.90 -2.56
N GLY A 112 -5.59 -13.23 -3.26
CA GLY A 112 -5.46 -14.44 -4.06
C GLY A 112 -4.64 -15.51 -3.33
N PHE A 113 -4.66 -16.72 -3.89
CA PHE A 113 -3.97 -17.88 -3.31
C PHE A 113 -2.48 -17.88 -3.64
N CYS A 114 -1.60 -17.77 -2.63
CA CYS A 114 -0.17 -18.01 -2.85
C CYS A 114 0.56 -18.58 -1.64
N GLN A 115 -0.01 -18.51 -0.43
CA GLN A 115 0.66 -18.90 0.80
C GLN A 115 -0.07 -20.04 1.53
N LEU A 116 0.65 -20.74 2.40
CA LEU A 116 0.13 -21.83 3.26
C LEU A 116 0.85 -21.80 4.62
N PRO A 117 0.23 -22.32 5.69
CA PRO A 117 0.93 -22.53 6.96
C PRO A 117 2.20 -23.37 6.79
N SER A 118 3.26 -23.05 7.51
CA SER A 118 4.49 -23.87 7.53
C SER A 118 4.25 -25.31 7.97
N THR A 119 3.16 -25.58 8.68
CA THR A 119 2.73 -26.93 9.12
C THR A 119 1.90 -27.66 8.10
N PHE A 120 1.52 -27.04 6.97
CA PHE A 120 0.50 -27.56 6.04
C PHE A 120 0.88 -28.92 5.45
N SER A 121 2.12 -29.07 4.98
CA SER A 121 2.59 -30.35 4.43
C SER A 121 2.54 -31.48 5.45
N ASN A 122 2.93 -31.22 6.68
CA ASN A 122 2.93 -32.22 7.76
C ASN A 122 1.52 -32.67 8.12
N LYS A 123 0.54 -31.77 8.07
CA LYS A 123 -0.86 -32.05 8.41
C LYS A 123 -1.61 -32.75 7.29
N THR A 124 -1.37 -32.35 6.04
CA THR A 124 -2.22 -32.75 4.90
C THR A 124 -1.54 -33.70 3.94
N GLY A 125 -0.20 -33.81 3.99
CA GLY A 125 0.61 -34.52 2.99
C GLY A 125 0.75 -33.78 1.65
N ILE A 126 0.19 -32.57 1.52
CA ILE A 126 0.28 -31.74 0.31
C ILE A 126 1.56 -30.89 0.39
N LEU A 127 2.36 -30.89 -0.67
CA LEU A 127 3.66 -30.25 -0.64
C LEU A 127 3.59 -28.72 -0.58
N SER A 128 4.31 -28.15 0.36
CA SER A 128 4.57 -26.71 0.44
C SER A 128 6.05 -26.46 0.74
N VAL A 129 6.56 -25.28 0.38
CA VAL A 129 7.99 -24.97 0.45
C VAL A 129 8.22 -23.68 1.20
N GLY A 130 9.15 -23.71 2.16
CA GLY A 130 9.51 -22.54 2.98
C GLY A 130 10.25 -21.48 2.20
N GLN A 131 10.00 -20.23 2.52
CA GLN A 131 10.59 -19.04 1.92
C GLN A 131 11.69 -18.40 2.80
N GLY A 132 12.11 -19.05 3.87
CA GLY A 132 13.02 -18.49 4.88
C GLY A 132 12.31 -17.55 5.87
N ASN A 133 13.05 -16.58 6.39
CA ASN A 133 12.56 -15.62 7.38
C ASN A 133 12.53 -14.20 6.80
N TRP A 134 11.67 -13.37 7.37
CA TRP A 134 11.62 -11.93 7.16
C TRP A 134 11.82 -11.22 8.51
N CYS A 135 12.85 -10.39 8.64
CA CYS A 135 13.17 -9.68 9.89
C CYS A 135 13.19 -10.57 11.15
N GLY A 136 13.62 -11.83 11.02
CA GLY A 136 13.64 -12.82 12.10
C GLY A 136 12.35 -13.62 12.27
N PHE A 137 11.26 -13.25 11.59
CA PHE A 137 9.99 -13.97 11.62
C PHE A 137 9.92 -15.04 10.53
N GLN A 138 9.33 -16.20 10.86
CA GLN A 138 9.07 -17.23 9.86
C GLN A 138 8.02 -16.76 8.86
N ARG A 139 8.34 -16.92 7.56
CA ARG A 139 7.38 -16.68 6.48
C ARG A 139 6.39 -17.83 6.38
N PRO A 140 5.16 -17.58 5.90
CA PRO A 140 4.33 -18.63 5.33
C PRO A 140 5.08 -19.40 4.26
N PHE A 141 4.67 -20.64 4.00
CA PHE A 141 5.20 -21.46 2.92
C PHE A 141 4.45 -21.14 1.62
N LEU A 142 5.07 -21.41 0.49
CA LEU A 142 4.39 -21.40 -0.82
C LEU A 142 3.87 -22.80 -1.14
N ALA A 143 2.70 -22.88 -1.76
CA ALA A 143 2.21 -24.12 -2.35
C ALA A 143 3.17 -24.60 -3.43
N ASN A 144 3.52 -25.88 -3.43
CA ASN A 144 4.39 -26.44 -4.45
C ASN A 144 3.61 -26.66 -5.77
N PRO A 145 3.96 -25.97 -6.86
CA PRO A 145 3.23 -26.08 -8.13
C PRO A 145 3.33 -27.47 -8.77
N ALA A 146 4.28 -28.30 -8.33
CA ALA A 146 4.41 -29.69 -8.80
C ALA A 146 3.51 -30.68 -8.06
N ASP A 147 2.85 -30.28 -6.96
CA ASP A 147 1.91 -31.14 -6.25
C ASP A 147 0.63 -31.37 -7.07
N ALA A 148 0.19 -32.61 -7.16
CA ALA A 148 -1.02 -32.97 -7.90
C ALA A 148 -2.29 -32.33 -7.33
N LYS A 149 -2.29 -31.99 -6.05
CA LYS A 149 -3.40 -31.34 -5.35
C LYS A 149 -3.32 -29.81 -5.32
N PHE A 150 -2.35 -29.20 -5.99
CA PHE A 150 -2.20 -27.74 -6.01
C PHE A 150 -3.51 -27.05 -6.40
N ASP A 151 -4.16 -27.52 -7.46
CA ASP A 151 -5.41 -26.96 -7.95
C ASP A 151 -6.57 -27.11 -6.94
N GLU A 152 -6.70 -28.28 -6.30
CA GLU A 152 -7.69 -28.51 -5.27
C GLU A 152 -7.54 -27.55 -4.08
N VAL A 153 -6.29 -27.33 -3.66
CA VAL A 153 -5.98 -26.41 -2.54
C VAL A 153 -6.35 -24.98 -2.91
N ALA A 154 -5.97 -24.54 -4.10
CA ALA A 154 -6.29 -23.21 -4.60
C ALA A 154 -7.80 -23.00 -4.76
N ASP A 155 -8.52 -23.98 -5.32
CA ASP A 155 -9.98 -23.90 -5.50
C ASP A 155 -10.73 -23.78 -4.17
N LYS A 156 -10.30 -24.53 -3.16
CA LYS A 156 -10.86 -24.40 -1.79
C LYS A 156 -10.60 -23.01 -1.21
N PHE A 157 -9.39 -22.47 -1.39
CA PHE A 157 -9.08 -21.13 -0.90
C PHE A 157 -9.96 -20.07 -1.58
N TYR A 158 -10.05 -20.06 -2.91
CA TYR A 158 -10.90 -19.11 -3.64
C TYR A 158 -12.37 -19.24 -3.30
N LYS A 159 -12.85 -20.47 -3.07
CA LYS A 159 -14.21 -20.69 -2.55
C LYS A 159 -14.43 -19.94 -1.23
N ARG A 160 -13.45 -19.96 -0.30
CA ARG A 160 -13.56 -19.25 0.97
C ARG A 160 -13.45 -17.73 0.82
N VAL A 161 -12.61 -17.25 -0.11
CA VAL A 161 -12.57 -15.82 -0.45
C VAL A 161 -13.94 -15.35 -0.95
N THR A 162 -14.53 -16.06 -1.91
CA THR A 162 -15.87 -15.73 -2.41
C THR A 162 -16.93 -15.76 -1.32
N GLU A 163 -16.90 -16.77 -0.44
CA GLU A 163 -17.86 -16.91 0.66
C GLU A 163 -17.80 -15.75 1.66
N VAL A 164 -16.59 -15.28 2.01
CA VAL A 164 -16.35 -14.27 3.05
C VAL A 164 -16.35 -12.85 2.49
N MET A 165 -15.70 -12.63 1.35
CA MET A 165 -15.40 -11.30 0.80
C MET A 165 -16.15 -10.98 -0.50
N GLY A 166 -16.77 -11.98 -1.11
CA GLY A 166 -17.40 -11.87 -2.43
C GLY A 166 -16.41 -12.07 -3.57
N GLU A 167 -16.84 -11.64 -4.77
CA GLU A 167 -16.04 -11.74 -6.00
C GLU A 167 -15.45 -10.39 -6.40
N SER A 168 -14.38 -10.44 -7.18
CA SER A 168 -13.77 -9.26 -7.80
C SER A 168 -13.16 -9.60 -9.15
N LYS A 169 -12.82 -8.55 -9.90
CA LYS A 169 -11.99 -8.64 -11.11
C LYS A 169 -10.50 -8.66 -10.79
N TYR A 170 -10.09 -8.34 -9.57
CA TYR A 170 -8.70 -8.17 -9.19
C TYR A 170 -8.35 -8.98 -7.94
N TYR A 171 -7.25 -9.76 -8.01
CA TYR A 171 -6.75 -10.56 -6.91
C TYR A 171 -5.26 -10.30 -6.68
N SER A 172 -4.86 -10.03 -5.44
CA SER A 172 -3.47 -9.77 -5.07
C SER A 172 -2.75 -11.04 -4.64
N MET A 173 -1.57 -11.27 -5.19
CA MET A 173 -0.67 -12.35 -4.78
C MET A 173 0.76 -11.83 -4.88
N ASP A 174 1.55 -11.97 -3.81
CA ASP A 174 2.90 -11.45 -3.72
C ASP A 174 3.92 -12.55 -3.36
N PRO A 175 4.12 -13.59 -4.23
CA PRO A 175 5.15 -14.59 -4.02
C PRO A 175 6.54 -13.95 -4.11
N PHE A 176 7.45 -14.36 -3.23
CA PHE A 176 8.84 -13.82 -3.13
C PHE A 176 8.95 -12.36 -2.70
N HIS A 177 7.92 -11.81 -2.07
CA HIS A 177 7.96 -10.42 -1.58
C HIS A 177 9.14 -10.21 -0.61
N GLU A 178 9.80 -9.04 -0.70
CA GLU A 178 10.93 -8.65 0.16
C GLU A 178 11.99 -9.74 0.39
N GLY A 179 12.46 -10.35 -0.69
CA GLY A 179 13.57 -11.30 -0.64
C GLY A 179 13.19 -12.71 -0.21
N GLY A 180 11.91 -13.07 -0.21
CA GLY A 180 11.48 -14.46 -0.10
C GLY A 180 12.22 -15.33 -1.12
N SER A 181 12.81 -16.44 -0.68
CA SER A 181 13.58 -17.32 -1.55
C SER A 181 13.20 -18.77 -1.35
N VAL A 182 12.95 -19.44 -2.46
CA VAL A 182 12.56 -20.86 -2.47
C VAL A 182 13.34 -21.64 -3.53
N GLN A 183 13.45 -22.95 -3.33
CA GLN A 183 13.92 -23.91 -4.31
C GLN A 183 12.74 -24.44 -5.12
N LEU A 184 12.07 -23.52 -5.86
CA LEU A 184 10.98 -23.83 -6.78
C LEU A 184 11.28 -23.22 -8.14
N ASP A 185 10.69 -23.81 -9.18
CA ASP A 185 10.61 -23.19 -10.50
C ASP A 185 9.61 -22.02 -10.44
N ALA A 186 10.13 -20.81 -10.34
CA ALA A 186 9.33 -19.60 -10.18
C ALA A 186 8.40 -19.33 -11.39
N PRO A 187 8.84 -19.51 -12.66
CA PRO A 187 7.96 -19.43 -13.81
C PRO A 187 6.75 -20.36 -13.75
N THR A 188 6.95 -21.63 -13.38
CA THR A 188 5.86 -22.60 -13.22
C THR A 188 4.93 -22.19 -12.07
N LEU A 189 5.47 -21.69 -10.95
CA LEU A 189 4.64 -21.19 -9.85
C LEU A 189 3.71 -20.06 -10.33
N TYR A 190 4.25 -19.06 -11.03
CA TYR A 190 3.46 -17.92 -11.54
C TYR A 190 2.37 -18.40 -12.50
N GLN A 191 2.70 -19.30 -13.43
CA GLN A 191 1.73 -19.89 -14.32
C GLN A 191 0.60 -20.60 -13.58
N ARG A 192 0.92 -21.43 -12.58
CA ARG A 192 -0.07 -22.18 -11.82
C ARG A 192 -0.94 -21.30 -10.93
N LEU A 193 -0.36 -20.27 -10.30
CA LEU A 193 -1.12 -19.27 -9.52
C LEU A 193 -2.13 -18.53 -10.41
N TYR A 194 -1.68 -18.06 -11.58
CA TYR A 194 -2.56 -17.42 -12.54
C TYR A 194 -3.68 -18.37 -13.02
N GLN A 195 -3.34 -19.59 -13.40
CA GLN A 195 -4.32 -20.58 -13.88
C GLN A 195 -5.36 -20.94 -12.82
N ALA A 196 -4.96 -21.02 -11.55
CA ALA A 196 -5.88 -21.25 -10.44
C ALA A 196 -6.84 -20.07 -10.25
N MET A 197 -6.33 -18.83 -10.31
CA MET A 197 -7.17 -17.62 -10.27
C MET A 197 -8.15 -17.57 -11.44
N GLU A 198 -7.67 -17.74 -12.66
CA GLU A 198 -8.49 -17.70 -13.88
C GLU A 198 -9.56 -18.81 -13.92
N ARG A 199 -9.27 -19.99 -13.36
CA ARG A 199 -10.23 -21.10 -13.28
C ARG A 199 -11.38 -20.77 -12.31
N ASN A 200 -11.09 -20.15 -11.17
CA ASN A 200 -12.09 -19.81 -10.17
C ASN A 200 -12.82 -18.51 -10.48
N HIS A 201 -12.15 -17.55 -11.09
CA HIS A 201 -12.66 -16.22 -11.43
C HIS A 201 -12.28 -15.85 -12.87
N PRO A 202 -12.99 -16.41 -13.87
CA PRO A 202 -12.66 -16.20 -15.27
C PRO A 202 -12.68 -14.72 -15.68
N GLY A 203 -11.62 -14.29 -16.37
CA GLY A 203 -11.47 -12.91 -16.80
C GLY A 203 -10.82 -11.98 -15.82
N SER A 204 -10.54 -12.42 -14.59
CA SER A 204 -9.87 -11.61 -13.57
C SER A 204 -8.40 -11.33 -13.89
N GLN A 205 -7.83 -10.38 -13.19
CA GLN A 205 -6.42 -9.98 -13.30
C GLN A 205 -5.71 -10.12 -11.96
N TRP A 206 -4.48 -10.59 -12.02
CA TRP A 206 -3.59 -10.66 -10.88
C TRP A 206 -2.94 -9.29 -10.65
N VAL A 207 -2.95 -8.79 -9.41
CA VAL A 207 -2.26 -7.57 -8.99
C VAL A 207 -1.07 -7.95 -8.12
N ILE A 208 0.14 -7.51 -8.48
CA ILE A 208 1.38 -7.80 -7.75
C ILE A 208 2.11 -6.52 -7.41
N GLN A 209 2.70 -6.45 -6.21
CA GLN A 209 3.55 -5.34 -5.80
C GLN A 209 5.00 -5.54 -6.24
N SER A 210 5.58 -4.52 -6.85
CA SER A 210 7.01 -4.47 -7.12
C SER A 210 7.72 -3.76 -5.96
N TRP A 211 8.19 -4.56 -5.02
CA TRP A 211 9.06 -4.13 -3.95
C TRP A 211 10.23 -5.10 -3.79
N GLN A 212 11.47 -4.58 -3.80
CA GLN A 212 12.69 -5.41 -3.89
C GLN A 212 12.62 -6.45 -5.03
N TRP A 213 12.13 -6.01 -6.18
CA TRP A 213 11.95 -6.85 -7.36
C TRP A 213 13.26 -7.49 -7.81
N ASN A 214 13.24 -8.78 -8.06
CA ASN A 214 14.43 -9.56 -8.37
C ASN A 214 14.32 -10.32 -9.70
N GLY A 215 15.42 -10.95 -10.13
CA GLY A 215 15.49 -11.65 -11.41
C GLY A 215 14.53 -12.83 -11.55
N LYS A 216 14.12 -13.50 -10.45
CA LYS A 216 13.12 -14.58 -10.51
C LYS A 216 11.75 -14.03 -10.89
N GLN A 217 11.36 -12.91 -10.30
CA GLN A 217 10.10 -12.23 -10.62
C GLN A 217 10.12 -11.74 -12.07
N THR A 218 11.21 -11.09 -12.51
CA THR A 218 11.36 -10.64 -13.90
C THR A 218 11.23 -11.79 -14.92
N GLN A 219 11.79 -12.95 -14.63
CA GLN A 219 11.67 -14.13 -15.50
C GLN A 219 10.25 -14.70 -15.49
N SER A 220 9.56 -14.61 -14.35
CA SER A 220 8.27 -15.27 -14.12
C SER A 220 7.08 -14.50 -14.68
N VAL A 221 7.14 -13.16 -14.73
CA VAL A 221 6.02 -12.34 -15.22
C VAL A 221 5.61 -12.63 -16.65
N ASN A 222 6.54 -13.11 -17.48
CA ASN A 222 6.26 -13.51 -18.88
C ASN A 222 5.51 -14.85 -18.99
N ASN A 223 5.36 -15.61 -17.90
CA ASN A 223 4.56 -16.86 -17.86
C ASN A 223 3.10 -16.60 -17.49
N VAL A 224 2.75 -15.35 -17.24
CA VAL A 224 1.36 -14.90 -17.13
C VAL A 224 0.99 -14.24 -18.46
N PRO A 225 -0.18 -14.52 -19.05
CA PRO A 225 -0.57 -13.91 -20.31
C PRO A 225 -0.54 -12.37 -20.25
N GLU A 226 -0.22 -11.75 -21.39
CA GLU A 226 -0.17 -10.29 -21.51
C GLU A 226 -1.49 -9.65 -21.09
N GLY A 227 -1.42 -8.61 -20.25
CA GLY A 227 -2.58 -7.89 -19.72
C GLY A 227 -3.29 -8.58 -18.55
N LYS A 228 -2.82 -9.75 -18.10
CA LYS A 228 -3.44 -10.49 -16.99
C LYS A 228 -2.72 -10.34 -15.65
N LEU A 229 -1.59 -9.65 -15.62
CA LEU A 229 -0.84 -9.31 -14.43
C LEU A 229 -0.62 -7.80 -14.39
N ILE A 230 -1.17 -7.11 -13.40
CA ILE A 230 -0.96 -5.69 -13.18
C ILE A 230 0.16 -5.52 -12.15
N VAL A 231 1.24 -4.83 -12.52
CA VAL A 231 2.37 -4.58 -11.62
C VAL A 231 2.27 -3.20 -11.02
N LEU A 232 2.22 -3.13 -9.69
CA LEU A 232 2.29 -1.89 -8.96
C LEU A 232 3.75 -1.54 -8.71
N ASP A 233 4.31 -0.59 -9.44
CA ASP A 233 5.67 -0.09 -9.20
C ASP A 233 5.65 0.90 -8.05
N LEU A 234 5.77 0.38 -6.81
CA LEU A 234 5.41 1.09 -5.58
C LEU A 234 6.20 2.37 -5.34
N PHE A 235 7.44 2.46 -5.83
CA PHE A 235 8.36 3.55 -5.53
C PHE A 235 8.85 4.28 -6.78
N SER A 236 7.96 4.48 -7.75
CA SER A 236 8.29 5.08 -9.04
C SER A 236 8.82 6.51 -8.96
N ASP A 237 8.46 7.26 -7.91
CA ASP A 237 8.92 8.63 -7.69
C ASP A 237 10.33 8.73 -7.10
N GLY A 238 10.85 7.68 -6.47
CA GLY A 238 12.17 7.65 -5.84
C GLY A 238 13.14 6.65 -6.43
N ASN A 239 12.64 5.50 -6.87
CA ASN A 239 13.43 4.42 -7.49
C ASN A 239 12.60 3.70 -8.56
N PRO A 240 12.36 4.33 -9.72
CA PRO A 240 11.48 3.82 -10.75
C PRO A 240 11.99 2.51 -11.34
N ASN A 241 11.12 1.54 -11.53
CA ASN A 241 11.40 0.27 -12.18
C ASN A 241 10.36 -0.11 -13.25
N TRP A 242 9.45 0.79 -13.58
CA TRP A 242 8.33 0.59 -14.49
C TRP A 242 8.72 0.11 -15.90
N GLY A 243 10.00 0.19 -16.25
CA GLY A 243 10.53 -0.36 -17.51
C GLY A 243 10.84 -1.86 -17.50
N SER A 244 10.75 -2.56 -16.36
CA SER A 244 11.32 -3.91 -16.15
C SER A 244 10.32 -5.06 -16.16
N TYR A 245 9.03 -4.82 -16.46
CA TYR A 245 7.96 -5.81 -16.29
C TYR A 245 7.44 -6.40 -17.63
N GLY A 246 8.26 -6.38 -18.67
CA GLY A 246 7.90 -6.90 -19.99
C GLY A 246 6.74 -6.10 -20.60
N LYS A 247 5.67 -6.82 -21.00
CA LYS A 247 4.46 -6.23 -21.60
C LYS A 247 3.28 -6.12 -20.65
N GLN A 248 3.48 -6.41 -19.37
CA GLN A 248 2.41 -6.35 -18.38
C GLN A 248 2.02 -4.89 -18.08
N PRO A 249 0.73 -4.62 -17.82
CA PRO A 249 0.26 -3.33 -17.34
C PRO A 249 0.99 -2.89 -16.05
N VAL A 250 1.37 -1.63 -16.01
CA VAL A 250 2.09 -1.04 -14.88
C VAL A 250 1.32 0.14 -14.32
N VAL A 251 1.22 0.20 -13.00
CA VAL A 251 0.73 1.37 -12.27
C VAL A 251 1.93 2.11 -11.70
N TYR A 252 2.12 3.35 -12.13
CA TYR A 252 3.09 4.27 -11.55
C TYR A 252 2.65 4.63 -10.13
N SER A 253 3.32 4.13 -9.12
CA SER A 253 2.90 4.33 -7.73
C SER A 253 3.95 5.07 -6.92
N THR A 254 3.47 5.72 -5.86
CA THR A 254 4.32 6.47 -4.93
C THR A 254 4.15 5.94 -3.52
N ILE A 255 5.24 5.95 -2.77
CA ILE A 255 5.25 5.60 -1.36
C ILE A 255 5.96 6.72 -0.57
N PHE A 256 5.25 7.39 0.33
CA PHE A 256 5.75 8.60 0.96
C PHE A 256 6.19 8.43 2.41
N ASN A 257 5.42 7.75 3.23
CA ASN A 257 5.67 7.68 4.67
C ASN A 257 6.10 6.29 5.14
N PHE A 258 7.23 5.87 4.68
CA PHE A 258 7.83 4.61 5.10
C PHE A 258 7.79 4.45 6.64
N GLY A 259 7.29 3.29 7.09
CA GLY A 259 7.16 2.98 8.52
C GLY A 259 6.06 3.79 9.24
N GLY A 260 5.12 4.39 8.51
CA GLY A 260 4.05 5.19 9.09
C GLY A 260 4.51 6.52 9.71
N ARG A 261 5.69 7.02 9.32
CA ARG A 261 6.21 8.29 9.84
C ARG A 261 5.37 9.47 9.38
N THR A 262 5.05 10.38 10.29
CA THR A 262 4.11 11.49 10.09
C THR A 262 4.78 12.84 9.76
N GLY A 263 6.10 12.88 9.53
CA GLY A 263 6.80 14.10 9.15
C GLY A 263 6.34 14.64 7.79
N TYR A 264 6.43 15.95 7.59
CA TYR A 264 6.09 16.61 6.34
C TYR A 264 7.09 16.22 5.26
N PHE A 265 6.60 15.62 4.17
CA PHE A 265 7.46 15.00 3.17
C PHE A 265 6.76 14.89 1.81
N GLY A 266 7.54 15.00 0.74
CA GLY A 266 7.05 14.75 -0.60
C GLY A 266 8.13 14.85 -1.67
N ARG A 267 7.77 14.42 -2.88
CA ARG A 267 8.57 14.50 -4.12
C ARG A 267 7.75 15.10 -5.23
N ALA A 268 7.13 16.25 -4.98
CA ALA A 268 6.14 16.83 -5.90
C ALA A 268 6.66 16.96 -7.34
N GLN A 269 7.86 17.51 -7.52
CA GLN A 269 8.45 17.64 -8.86
C GLN A 269 8.77 16.28 -9.48
N ALA A 270 9.33 15.35 -8.70
CA ALA A 270 9.68 14.01 -9.20
C ALA A 270 8.43 13.19 -9.56
N VAL A 271 7.32 13.36 -8.85
CA VAL A 271 6.02 12.73 -9.18
C VAL A 271 5.51 13.25 -10.52
N ILE A 272 5.48 14.55 -10.72
CA ILE A 272 5.04 15.16 -12.00
C ILE A 272 5.92 14.66 -13.16
N ASP A 273 7.22 14.82 -13.04
CA ASP A 273 8.18 14.49 -14.09
C ASP A 273 8.20 12.99 -14.37
N GLY A 274 8.24 12.19 -13.31
CA GLY A 274 8.32 10.75 -13.39
C GLY A 274 7.09 10.11 -14.01
N TYR A 275 5.89 10.50 -13.58
CA TYR A 275 4.64 10.01 -14.16
C TYR A 275 4.53 10.37 -15.64
N TRP A 276 4.81 11.64 -16.00
CA TRP A 276 4.73 12.09 -17.38
C TRP A 276 5.74 11.38 -18.29
N ASN A 277 6.97 11.19 -17.80
CA ASN A 277 7.98 10.40 -18.50
C ASN A 277 7.53 8.94 -18.67
N ALA A 278 7.02 8.31 -17.64
CA ALA A 278 6.54 6.93 -17.69
C ALA A 278 5.38 6.78 -18.69
N LYS A 279 4.36 7.65 -18.61
CA LYS A 279 3.19 7.68 -19.49
C LYS A 279 3.55 7.85 -20.96
N THR A 280 4.54 8.70 -21.27
CA THR A 280 4.95 9.00 -22.67
C THR A 280 5.98 8.02 -23.22
N SER A 281 6.79 7.39 -22.37
CA SER A 281 7.87 6.48 -22.78
C SER A 281 7.46 5.03 -22.86
N LYS A 282 6.40 4.60 -22.17
CA LYS A 282 5.94 3.20 -22.07
C LYS A 282 4.44 3.09 -22.19
N SER A 283 3.99 2.41 -23.23
CA SER A 283 2.56 2.13 -23.45
C SER A 283 1.96 1.19 -22.41
N THR A 284 2.79 0.49 -21.63
CA THR A 284 2.35 -0.41 -20.55
C THR A 284 1.99 0.32 -19.26
N VAL A 285 2.34 1.61 -19.11
CA VAL A 285 1.91 2.41 -17.95
C VAL A 285 0.45 2.81 -18.14
N THR A 286 -0.44 2.18 -17.38
CA THR A 286 -1.89 2.27 -17.55
C THR A 286 -2.61 3.02 -16.43
N GLY A 287 -1.89 3.39 -15.39
CA GLY A 287 -2.48 4.08 -14.25
C GLY A 287 -1.46 4.71 -13.32
N ILE A 288 -2.00 5.42 -12.33
CA ILE A 288 -1.26 5.99 -11.21
C ILE A 288 -1.81 5.43 -9.90
N GLY A 289 -0.97 5.31 -8.89
CA GLY A 289 -1.37 4.74 -7.61
C GLY A 289 -0.66 5.36 -6.42
N ALA A 290 -1.29 5.27 -5.26
CA ALA A 290 -0.69 5.56 -3.98
C ALA A 290 -0.45 4.28 -3.20
N ALA A 291 0.72 4.18 -2.60
CA ALA A 291 1.11 3.08 -1.71
C ALA A 291 1.50 3.61 -0.32
N PRO A 292 0.61 4.33 0.38
CA PRO A 292 0.90 4.85 1.72
C PRO A 292 1.16 3.69 2.67
N GLU A 293 2.11 3.84 3.58
CA GLU A 293 2.25 2.89 4.69
C GLU A 293 1.37 3.25 5.88
N ALA A 294 0.95 4.53 5.98
CA ALA A 294 -0.12 5.02 6.85
C ALA A 294 -0.83 6.17 6.15
N ILE A 295 -2.01 6.58 6.61
CA ILE A 295 -2.80 7.65 5.98
C ILE A 295 -2.57 9.03 6.62
N GLU A 296 -1.95 9.09 7.79
CA GLU A 296 -1.67 10.34 8.50
C GLU A 296 -0.49 11.06 7.85
N GLN A 297 -0.73 11.70 6.71
CA GLN A 297 0.30 12.32 5.89
C GLN A 297 -0.15 13.64 5.27
N THR A 298 0.80 14.24 4.58
CA THR A 298 0.71 15.50 3.83
C THR A 298 -0.35 15.41 2.69
N PRO A 299 -1.55 15.99 2.84
CA PRO A 299 -2.65 15.81 1.87
C PRO A 299 -2.31 16.28 0.46
N VAL A 300 -1.55 17.36 0.33
CA VAL A 300 -1.21 17.98 -0.97
C VAL A 300 -0.53 17.02 -1.95
N VAL A 301 0.26 16.05 -1.45
CA VAL A 301 0.95 15.10 -2.33
C VAL A 301 -0.01 14.10 -2.97
N TYR A 302 -1.10 13.75 -2.27
CA TYR A 302 -2.14 12.88 -2.82
C TYR A 302 -3.08 13.64 -3.74
N ASP A 303 -3.43 14.89 -3.41
CA ASP A 303 -4.20 15.75 -4.30
C ASP A 303 -3.46 15.93 -5.64
N LEU A 304 -2.16 16.22 -5.61
CA LEU A 304 -1.34 16.27 -6.81
C LEU A 304 -1.33 14.93 -7.56
N LEU A 305 -1.04 13.84 -6.86
CA LEU A 305 -0.91 12.52 -7.45
C LEU A 305 -2.17 12.10 -8.20
N PHE A 306 -3.34 12.24 -7.58
CA PHE A 306 -4.61 11.81 -8.16
C PHE A 306 -5.19 12.79 -9.19
N GLU A 307 -4.69 14.04 -9.26
CA GLU A 307 -5.03 14.99 -10.32
C GLU A 307 -4.27 14.72 -11.63
N LEU A 308 -3.03 14.21 -11.55
CA LEU A 308 -2.18 13.99 -12.73
C LEU A 308 -2.80 13.18 -13.88
N PRO A 309 -3.56 12.09 -13.64
CA PRO A 309 -4.19 11.33 -14.72
C PRO A 309 -5.21 12.12 -15.53
N TRP A 310 -5.81 13.15 -14.93
CA TRP A 310 -6.86 14.00 -15.53
C TRP A 310 -6.30 15.22 -16.28
N CYS A 311 -4.99 15.45 -16.18
CA CYS A 311 -4.35 16.54 -16.91
C CYS A 311 -4.11 16.18 -18.38
N ASP A 312 -4.45 17.07 -19.31
CA ASP A 312 -4.18 16.92 -20.76
C ASP A 312 -2.70 17.12 -21.10
N SER A 313 -2.00 17.93 -20.30
CA SER A 313 -0.58 18.23 -20.45
C SER A 313 0.11 18.20 -19.09
N LYS A 314 1.45 18.03 -19.13
CA LYS A 314 2.25 18.06 -17.92
C LYS A 314 2.08 19.40 -17.18
N PRO A 315 1.59 19.39 -15.93
CA PRO A 315 1.40 20.64 -15.19
C PRO A 315 2.73 21.28 -14.81
N ASP A 316 2.76 22.62 -14.80
CA ASP A 316 3.79 23.37 -14.13
C ASP A 316 3.61 23.30 -12.61
N ALA A 317 4.62 22.85 -11.89
CA ALA A 317 4.50 22.62 -10.47
C ALA A 317 4.24 23.89 -9.66
N GLN A 318 4.89 25.01 -10.01
CA GLN A 318 4.71 26.28 -9.32
C GLN A 318 3.27 26.80 -9.47
N GLN A 319 2.77 26.79 -10.70
CA GLN A 319 1.39 27.21 -10.97
C GLN A 319 0.38 26.27 -10.29
N TRP A 320 0.61 24.96 -10.31
CA TRP A 320 -0.26 23.99 -9.66
C TRP A 320 -0.37 24.26 -8.16
N PHE A 321 0.75 24.51 -7.45
CA PHE A 321 0.74 24.80 -6.02
C PHE A 321 0.09 26.15 -5.69
N LYS A 322 0.23 27.13 -6.56
CA LYS A 322 -0.50 28.41 -6.43
C LYS A 322 -2.01 28.19 -6.55
N ASP A 323 -2.46 27.45 -7.56
CA ASP A 323 -3.86 27.11 -7.76
C ASP A 323 -4.42 26.22 -6.63
N TYR A 324 -3.58 25.28 -6.14
CA TYR A 324 -3.91 24.45 -4.99
C TYR A 324 -4.22 25.29 -3.75
N SER A 325 -3.39 26.28 -3.43
CA SER A 325 -3.62 27.17 -2.28
C SER A 325 -4.97 27.88 -2.37
N THR A 326 -5.32 28.37 -3.55
CA THR A 326 -6.62 29.02 -3.79
C THR A 326 -7.79 28.06 -3.63
N ARG A 327 -7.71 26.85 -4.20
CA ARG A 327 -8.75 25.82 -4.06
C ARG A 327 -8.90 25.33 -2.63
N ARG A 328 -7.78 25.17 -1.93
CA ARG A 328 -7.73 24.63 -0.56
C ARG A 328 -8.39 25.57 0.45
N TYR A 329 -8.19 26.88 0.28
CA TYR A 329 -8.70 27.85 1.24
C TYR A 329 -9.90 28.67 0.73
N GLY A 330 -10.35 28.41 -0.51
CA GLY A 330 -11.53 29.03 -1.10
C GLY A 330 -11.32 30.47 -1.56
N VAL A 331 -10.11 31.03 -1.41
CA VAL A 331 -9.81 32.42 -1.79
C VAL A 331 -8.34 32.56 -2.22
N GLU A 332 -8.08 33.41 -3.20
CA GLU A 332 -6.71 33.77 -3.58
C GLU A 332 -6.09 34.65 -2.49
N ASN A 333 -4.89 34.25 -2.03
CA ASN A 333 -4.17 34.94 -0.97
C ASN A 333 -2.65 34.77 -1.23
N GLU A 334 -1.91 35.89 -1.27
CA GLU A 334 -0.48 35.90 -1.58
C GLU A 334 0.36 35.18 -0.51
N ASN A 335 -0.01 35.29 0.77
CA ASN A 335 0.72 34.62 1.85
C ASN A 335 0.53 33.11 1.78
N THR A 336 -0.68 32.60 1.50
CA THR A 336 -0.89 31.16 1.34
C THR A 336 -0.16 30.64 0.10
N ALA A 337 -0.16 31.35 -1.02
CA ALA A 337 0.59 30.98 -2.22
C ALA A 337 2.10 30.94 -1.96
N THR A 338 2.64 31.91 -1.21
CA THR A 338 4.03 31.94 -0.76
C THR A 338 4.37 30.77 0.14
N ALA A 339 3.50 30.44 1.12
CA ALA A 339 3.69 29.30 2.01
C ALA A 339 3.81 27.99 1.22
N TRP A 340 2.91 27.74 0.27
CA TRP A 340 2.94 26.53 -0.55
C TRP A 340 4.14 26.47 -1.51
N GLU A 341 4.62 27.60 -2.03
CA GLU A 341 5.85 27.66 -2.83
C GLU A 341 7.09 27.35 -1.99
N LEU A 342 7.18 27.87 -0.76
CA LEU A 342 8.24 27.52 0.19
C LEU A 342 8.26 26.02 0.50
N LEU A 343 7.10 25.41 0.76
CA LEU A 343 6.99 23.98 1.00
C LEU A 343 7.33 23.15 -0.24
N ARG A 344 6.84 23.56 -1.42
CA ARG A 344 7.12 22.91 -2.70
C ARG A 344 8.62 22.84 -2.99
N THR A 345 9.36 23.89 -2.69
CA THR A 345 10.79 23.99 -2.96
C THR A 345 11.67 23.45 -1.83
N SER A 346 11.09 23.07 -0.71
CA SER A 346 11.80 22.53 0.47
C SER A 346 11.34 21.12 0.85
N ALA A 347 10.47 20.97 1.84
CA ALA A 347 10.03 19.70 2.41
C ALA A 347 9.33 18.78 1.39
N LEU A 348 8.66 19.32 0.38
CA LEU A 348 7.99 18.59 -0.68
C LEU A 348 8.86 18.34 -1.92
N ASN A 349 10.17 18.58 -1.85
CA ASN A 349 11.10 18.43 -2.97
C ASN A 349 12.25 17.46 -2.69
N ARG A 350 11.99 16.35 -2.01
CA ARG A 350 13.01 15.31 -1.78
C ARG A 350 13.53 14.77 -3.11
N GLN A 351 14.86 14.74 -3.26
CA GLN A 351 15.54 14.14 -4.40
C GLN A 351 16.03 12.72 -4.07
N GLY A 352 16.05 11.85 -5.08
CA GLY A 352 16.57 10.48 -4.95
C GLY A 352 15.72 9.55 -4.10
N ALA A 353 16.28 8.41 -3.74
CA ALA A 353 15.58 7.27 -3.16
C ALA A 353 15.46 7.27 -1.61
N GLY A 354 15.57 8.41 -0.96
CA GLY A 354 15.39 8.51 0.50
C GLY A 354 13.98 8.09 0.94
N GLN A 355 13.89 7.24 1.95
CA GLN A 355 12.65 6.59 2.35
C GLN A 355 11.87 7.40 3.39
N GLY A 356 10.97 8.25 2.93
CA GLY A 356 10.03 9.00 3.75
C GLY A 356 10.61 10.21 4.48
N PRO A 357 9.87 10.77 5.43
CA PRO A 357 10.33 11.89 6.22
C PRO A 357 11.48 11.51 7.15
N HIS A 358 12.31 12.50 7.53
CA HIS A 358 13.27 12.31 8.60
C HIS A 358 12.55 12.06 9.93
N GLU A 359 13.23 11.42 10.87
CA GLU A 359 12.67 11.12 12.18
C GLU A 359 13.01 12.22 13.18
N ALA A 360 12.00 12.64 13.95
CA ALA A 360 12.20 13.63 14.99
C ALA A 360 13.04 13.04 16.15
N LEU A 361 14.00 13.83 16.66
CA LEU A 361 14.87 13.45 17.77
C LEU A 361 14.06 13.06 19.02
N MET A 362 12.94 13.71 19.27
CA MET A 362 12.07 13.43 20.42
C MET A 362 11.41 12.04 20.38
N CYS A 363 11.39 11.38 19.22
CA CYS A 363 10.93 9.99 19.08
C CYS A 363 12.03 8.97 19.40
N ALA A 364 13.28 9.40 19.55
CA ALA A 364 14.40 8.51 19.83
C ALA A 364 14.42 8.07 21.29
N ARG A 365 14.76 6.80 21.54
CA ARG A 365 15.11 6.38 22.90
C ARG A 365 16.46 7.00 23.26
N PRO A 366 16.59 7.62 24.45
CA PRO A 366 17.86 8.20 24.90
C PRO A 366 18.99 7.16 24.83
N ASN A 367 20.03 7.47 24.06
CA ASN A 367 21.19 6.61 23.86
C ASN A 367 22.38 7.47 23.40
N LEU A 368 23.55 7.29 24.00
CA LEU A 368 24.75 8.07 23.69
C LEU A 368 25.38 7.72 22.34
N THR A 369 25.04 6.57 21.77
CA THR A 369 25.65 6.06 20.53
C THR A 369 24.66 5.96 19.36
N SER A 370 23.36 6.16 19.60
CA SER A 370 22.34 6.09 18.56
C SER A 370 22.35 7.35 17.69
N ASN A 371 22.42 7.15 16.40
CA ASN A 371 22.27 8.21 15.40
C ASN A 371 20.99 7.99 14.55
N LYS A 372 20.09 7.11 14.98
CA LYS A 372 18.82 6.79 14.32
C LYS A 372 17.74 6.57 15.36
N VAL A 373 16.50 6.91 15.01
CA VAL A 373 15.32 6.64 15.82
C VAL A 373 14.85 5.21 15.60
N SER A 374 14.85 4.74 14.35
CA SER A 374 14.45 3.39 13.96
C SER A 374 15.47 2.75 13.01
N THR A 375 15.30 1.45 12.75
CA THR A 375 16.22 0.68 11.87
C THR A 375 16.26 1.24 10.45
N TRP A 376 15.12 1.68 9.91
CA TRP A 376 14.98 2.15 8.54
C TRP A 376 14.83 3.66 8.41
N GLY A 377 14.79 4.37 9.54
CA GLY A 377 14.70 5.80 9.57
C GLY A 377 16.03 6.49 9.29
N PHE A 378 15.94 7.77 9.00
CA PHE A 378 17.10 8.65 8.89
C PHE A 378 16.78 10.00 9.56
N ASN A 379 17.85 10.68 9.99
CA ASN A 379 17.79 11.92 10.74
C ASN A 379 18.39 13.11 9.96
N GLU A 380 18.70 12.91 8.70
CA GLU A 380 19.25 13.97 7.84
C GLU A 380 18.12 14.83 7.29
N LEU A 381 18.19 16.14 7.56
CA LEU A 381 17.37 17.14 6.90
C LEU A 381 17.89 17.37 5.48
N TYR A 382 17.03 17.17 4.47
CA TYR A 382 17.36 17.37 3.06
C TYR A 382 16.93 18.77 2.54
N TYR A 383 16.35 19.58 3.40
CA TYR A 383 15.88 20.93 3.09
C TYR A 383 16.31 21.94 4.17
N ASP A 384 16.24 23.23 3.87
CA ASP A 384 16.44 24.28 4.86
C ASP A 384 15.22 24.41 5.78
N PRO A 385 15.32 24.12 7.09
CA PRO A 385 14.19 24.19 8.02
C PRO A 385 13.60 25.58 8.18
N ASN A 386 14.39 26.65 7.89
CA ASN A 386 13.88 28.01 7.92
C ASN A 386 12.77 28.23 6.88
N MET A 387 12.80 27.52 5.75
CA MET A 387 11.73 27.62 4.74
C MET A 387 10.40 27.07 5.24
N VAL A 388 10.40 25.99 6.02
CA VAL A 388 9.18 25.46 6.65
C VAL A 388 8.68 26.38 7.75
N THR A 389 9.57 26.93 8.54
CA THR A 389 9.26 27.94 9.57
C THR A 389 8.65 29.19 8.93
N GLU A 390 9.22 29.69 7.87
CA GLU A 390 8.67 30.83 7.12
C GLU A 390 7.30 30.52 6.51
N ALA A 391 7.11 29.30 5.97
CA ALA A 391 5.80 28.88 5.47
C ALA A 391 4.72 28.89 6.58
N ALA A 392 5.06 28.48 7.80
CA ALA A 392 4.15 28.57 8.93
C ALA A 392 3.79 30.02 9.29
N TYR A 393 4.76 30.94 9.26
CA TYR A 393 4.50 32.38 9.47
C TYR A 393 3.63 32.98 8.36
N GLN A 394 3.88 32.63 7.11
CA GLN A 394 3.06 33.10 5.98
C GLN A 394 1.59 32.62 6.12
N LEU A 395 1.36 31.38 6.57
CA LEU A 395 0.01 30.90 6.86
C LEU A 395 -0.62 31.64 8.05
N LEU A 396 0.14 31.93 9.10
CA LEU A 396 -0.35 32.68 10.25
C LEU A 396 -0.81 34.09 9.86
N GLU A 397 0.01 34.81 9.08
CA GLU A 397 -0.35 36.14 8.57
C GLU A 397 -1.56 36.11 7.63
N ALA A 398 -1.71 35.06 6.82
CA ALA A 398 -2.88 34.89 5.97
C ALA A 398 -4.17 34.78 6.79
N GLY A 399 -4.12 34.07 7.92
CA GLY A 399 -5.28 33.89 8.81
C GLY A 399 -5.68 35.17 9.53
N GLU A 400 -4.75 36.07 9.86
CA GLU A 400 -5.05 37.34 10.51
C GLU A 400 -5.81 38.31 9.57
N ASN A 401 -5.60 38.18 8.27
CA ASN A 401 -6.10 39.16 7.27
C ASN A 401 -7.18 38.60 6.35
N GLY A 402 -7.56 37.32 6.47
CA GLY A 402 -8.33 36.62 5.45
C GLY A 402 -9.60 35.91 5.93
N THR A 403 -10.45 35.59 4.95
CA THR A 403 -11.62 34.74 5.09
C THR A 403 -11.29 33.37 4.49
N LEU A 404 -10.31 32.66 5.09
CA LEU A 404 -9.89 31.33 4.65
C LEU A 404 -10.88 30.26 5.09
N ASP A 405 -10.97 29.16 4.33
CA ASP A 405 -11.67 27.95 4.81
C ASP A 405 -11.07 27.50 6.15
N ALA A 406 -11.89 27.58 7.21
CA ALA A 406 -11.41 27.47 8.58
C ALA A 406 -10.88 26.08 8.91
N GLU A 407 -11.46 25.02 8.34
CA GLU A 407 -11.07 23.64 8.64
C GLU A 407 -9.73 23.30 7.96
N ASN A 408 -9.63 23.50 6.67
CA ASN A 408 -8.40 23.25 5.90
C ASN A 408 -7.25 24.12 6.41
N TYR A 409 -7.52 25.40 6.67
CA TYR A 409 -6.52 26.33 7.19
C TYR A 409 -6.00 25.88 8.57
N SER A 410 -6.89 25.54 9.50
CA SER A 410 -6.48 25.11 10.84
C SER A 410 -5.67 23.83 10.81
N PHE A 411 -6.03 22.89 9.95
CA PHE A 411 -5.28 21.65 9.75
C PHE A 411 -3.87 21.94 9.24
N ASP A 412 -3.76 22.67 8.13
CA ASP A 412 -2.46 22.92 7.49
C ASP A 412 -1.54 23.78 8.37
N LEU A 413 -2.06 24.82 9.01
CA LEU A 413 -1.28 25.63 9.96
C LEU A 413 -0.76 24.78 11.12
N THR A 414 -1.58 23.88 11.66
CA THR A 414 -1.19 23.00 12.77
C THR A 414 -0.11 22.02 12.32
N ASP A 415 -0.29 21.35 11.17
CA ASP A 415 0.64 20.33 10.69
C ASP A 415 1.99 20.93 10.27
N ILE A 416 1.98 22.06 9.57
CA ILE A 416 3.19 22.77 9.15
C ILE A 416 3.93 23.37 10.34
N SER A 417 3.19 23.94 11.34
CA SER A 417 3.80 24.44 12.57
C SER A 417 4.42 23.30 13.40
N ARG A 418 3.73 22.15 13.49
CA ARG A 418 4.30 20.95 14.11
C ARG A 418 5.61 20.55 13.45
N GLN A 419 5.66 20.55 12.12
CA GLN A 419 6.89 20.23 11.38
C GLN A 419 8.00 21.26 11.63
N ALA A 420 7.69 22.53 11.71
CA ALA A 420 8.66 23.58 12.00
C ALA A 420 9.26 23.48 13.41
N LEU A 421 8.53 22.90 14.36
CA LEU A 421 8.93 22.74 15.77
C LEU A 421 9.64 21.39 16.05
N THR A 422 9.64 20.44 15.14
CA THR A 422 10.26 19.12 15.31
C THR A 422 11.59 18.97 14.60
#